data_bb90f2523df7710281d3014f8a69902f
#
_entry.id   bb90f2523df7710281d3014f8a69902f
#
_cell.length_a   1.000
_cell.length_b   1.000
_cell.length_c   1.000
_cell.angle_alpha   90.00
_cell.angle_beta   90.00
_cell.angle_gamma   90.00
#
_symmetry.space_group_name_H-M   'P 1'
#
loop_
_entity.id
_entity.type
_entity.pdbx_description
1 polymer ?
#
loop_
_entity_poly.entity_id
_entity_poly.type
_entity_poly.pdbx_seq_one_letter_code
_entity_poly.pdbx_strand_id
1 'polypeptide(L)'
;MRFGFHLFMVDPGEHQEIARTADAHGWDSIQVADAPFFPEKVSVPYPYTPDGSRFWPLDMPVLDPWVAMTAMAVVTKRIRFIPSVLRLAIRQPLLEAKSLCSVAEVSNDRVALGVGLAWMPEEFKWLNIDMKTRGKRQDEAIQAIRLL
;
A
#
# COMPACT_ATOMS: atom_id res chain seq x y z
N MET A 1 -4.76 -22.26 -9.35
CA MET A 1 -5.28 -20.88 -9.35
C MET A 1 -4.82 -20.23 -8.05
N ARG A 2 -4.51 -18.93 -8.04
CA ARG A 2 -4.13 -18.20 -6.83
C ARG A 2 -5.21 -17.19 -6.48
N PHE A 3 -5.56 -17.09 -5.22
CA PHE A 3 -6.60 -16.21 -4.72
C PHE A 3 -6.02 -15.21 -3.72
N GLY A 4 -6.33 -13.95 -3.92
CA GLY A 4 -6.00 -12.89 -2.98
C GLY A 4 -7.20 -11.95 -2.82
N PHE A 5 -7.19 -11.16 -1.76
CA PHE A 5 -8.22 -10.14 -1.54
C PHE A 5 -7.60 -8.84 -1.05
N HIS A 6 -8.31 -7.75 -1.29
CA HIS A 6 -7.90 -6.42 -0.89
C HIS A 6 -8.50 -6.06 0.48
N LEU A 7 -7.63 -5.74 1.43
CA LEU A 7 -8.02 -5.31 2.76
C LEU A 7 -8.19 -3.78 2.77
N PHE A 8 -9.41 -3.34 2.47
CA PHE A 8 -9.78 -1.93 2.41
C PHE A 8 -11.12 -1.71 3.11
N MET A 9 -11.29 -0.59 3.78
CA MET A 9 -12.48 -0.27 4.59
C MET A 9 -12.76 -1.29 5.72
N VAL A 10 -11.71 -1.86 6.29
CA VAL A 10 -11.76 -2.80 7.41
C VAL A 10 -11.09 -2.15 8.61
N ASP A 11 -11.66 -2.34 9.79
CA ASP A 11 -11.07 -1.84 11.04
C ASP A 11 -9.65 -2.44 11.22
N PRO A 12 -8.64 -1.61 11.45
CA PRO A 12 -7.27 -2.10 11.71
C PRO A 12 -7.17 -3.12 12.85
N GLY A 13 -8.06 -3.07 13.83
CA GLY A 13 -8.14 -4.05 14.92
C GLY A 13 -8.48 -5.47 14.46
N GLU A 14 -9.13 -5.62 13.30
CA GLU A 14 -9.53 -6.90 12.73
C GLU A 14 -8.47 -7.51 11.80
N HIS A 15 -7.47 -6.73 11.37
CA HIS A 15 -6.50 -7.15 10.36
C HIS A 15 -5.79 -8.46 10.69
N GLN A 16 -5.36 -8.64 11.94
CA GLN A 16 -4.65 -9.85 12.36
C GLN A 16 -5.54 -11.09 12.35
N GLU A 17 -6.80 -10.97 12.79
CA GLU A 17 -7.73 -12.10 12.81
C GLU A 17 -8.13 -12.51 11.40
N ILE A 18 -8.38 -11.54 10.51
CA ILE A 18 -8.64 -11.78 9.10
C ILE A 18 -7.43 -12.48 8.46
N ALA A 19 -6.21 -12.02 8.76
CA ALA A 19 -5.00 -12.63 8.22
C ALA A 19 -4.81 -14.07 8.70
N ARG A 20 -5.03 -14.37 9.99
CA ARG A 20 -4.99 -15.75 10.52
C ARG A 20 -5.99 -16.66 9.81
N THR A 21 -7.22 -16.17 9.68
CA THR A 21 -8.30 -16.92 9.04
C THR A 21 -7.98 -17.18 7.57
N ALA A 22 -7.52 -16.17 6.84
CA ALA A 22 -7.14 -16.31 5.44
C ALA A 22 -5.96 -17.29 5.25
N ASP A 23 -4.94 -17.20 6.10
CA ASP A 23 -3.79 -18.12 6.08
C ASP A 23 -4.21 -19.55 6.33
N ALA A 24 -5.08 -19.79 7.33
CA ALA A 24 -5.60 -21.12 7.66
C ALA A 24 -6.45 -21.72 6.54
N HIS A 25 -7.20 -20.91 5.80
CA HIS A 25 -8.09 -21.35 4.72
C HIS A 25 -7.43 -21.35 3.32
N GLY A 26 -6.13 -21.15 3.23
CA GLY A 26 -5.38 -21.36 1.99
C GLY A 26 -5.42 -20.20 1.00
N TRP A 27 -5.76 -18.99 1.43
CA TRP A 27 -5.59 -17.81 0.61
C TRP A 27 -4.12 -17.55 0.28
N ASP A 28 -3.83 -17.05 -0.91
CA ASP A 28 -2.45 -16.83 -1.38
C ASP A 28 -1.90 -15.47 -0.98
N SER A 29 -2.75 -14.43 -0.95
CA SER A 29 -2.27 -13.08 -0.64
C SER A 29 -3.33 -12.16 -0.07
N ILE A 30 -2.87 -11.20 0.74
CA ILE A 30 -3.63 -10.03 1.20
C ILE A 30 -3.01 -8.80 0.54
N GLN A 31 -3.85 -7.99 -0.11
CA GLN A 31 -3.49 -6.69 -0.64
C GLN A 31 -3.86 -5.61 0.37
N VAL A 32 -2.97 -4.64 0.58
CA VAL A 32 -3.15 -3.55 1.55
C VAL A 32 -3.13 -2.21 0.84
N ALA A 33 -4.06 -1.34 1.16
CA ALA A 33 -4.10 0.01 0.61
C ALA A 33 -2.94 0.88 1.12
N ASP A 34 -2.49 1.82 0.31
CA ASP A 34 -1.61 2.91 0.70
C ASP A 34 -2.35 4.24 0.47
N ALA A 35 -2.50 5.02 1.53
CA ALA A 35 -3.02 6.37 1.49
C ALA A 35 -2.34 7.19 2.59
N PRO A 36 -1.41 8.11 2.26
CA PRO A 36 -0.73 8.90 3.27
C PRO A 36 -1.68 9.79 4.07
N PHE A 37 -2.74 10.26 3.43
CA PHE A 37 -3.79 11.09 4.01
C PHE A 37 -5.02 11.18 3.11
N PHE A 38 -6.15 11.59 3.65
CA PHE A 38 -7.37 11.90 2.92
C PHE A 38 -7.72 13.38 3.05
N PRO A 39 -7.45 14.24 2.04
CA PRO A 39 -7.87 15.62 2.07
C PRO A 39 -9.38 15.74 2.06
N GLU A 40 -9.92 16.69 2.80
CA GLU A 40 -11.35 17.03 2.74
C GLU A 40 -11.75 17.43 1.31
N LYS A 41 -10.94 18.26 0.68
CA LYS A 41 -11.13 18.73 -0.70
C LYS A 41 -9.98 18.28 -1.60
N VAL A 42 -10.34 17.78 -2.76
CA VAL A 42 -9.39 17.42 -3.83
C VAL A 42 -9.67 18.26 -5.09
N SER A 43 -8.63 18.60 -5.80
CA SER A 43 -8.73 19.46 -7.00
C SER A 43 -9.19 18.73 -8.27
N VAL A 44 -9.22 17.40 -8.22
CA VAL A 44 -9.63 16.55 -9.34
C VAL A 44 -10.65 15.51 -8.88
N PRO A 45 -11.59 15.09 -9.74
CA PRO A 45 -12.51 14.01 -9.41
C PRO A 45 -11.76 12.68 -9.22
N TYR A 46 -12.35 11.78 -8.44
CA TYR A 46 -11.82 10.42 -8.28
C TYR A 46 -11.94 9.66 -9.61
N PRO A 47 -10.84 9.11 -10.15
CA PRO A 47 -10.83 8.62 -11.53
C PRO A 47 -11.53 7.26 -11.72
N TYR A 48 -11.92 6.58 -10.65
CA TYR A 48 -12.43 5.20 -10.71
C TYR A 48 -13.92 5.08 -10.38
N THR A 49 -14.63 6.20 -10.22
CA THR A 49 -16.09 6.23 -10.10
C THR A 49 -16.69 7.04 -11.24
N PRO A 50 -17.89 6.68 -11.74
CA PRO A 50 -18.51 7.39 -12.87
C PRO A 50 -18.81 8.86 -12.61
N ASP A 51 -19.12 9.20 -11.36
CA ASP A 51 -19.46 10.55 -10.90
C ASP A 51 -18.25 11.30 -10.30
N GLY A 52 -17.09 10.68 -10.23
CA GLY A 52 -15.89 11.25 -9.64
C GLY A 52 -15.91 11.37 -8.11
N SER A 53 -16.93 10.81 -7.45
CA SER A 53 -17.04 10.82 -6.00
C SER A 53 -16.16 9.76 -5.33
N ARG A 54 -15.69 10.07 -4.13
CA ARG A 54 -15.02 9.08 -3.27
C ARG A 54 -16.09 8.26 -2.54
N PHE A 55 -15.92 6.95 -2.48
CA PHE A 55 -16.88 6.04 -1.83
C PHE A 55 -16.48 5.65 -0.40
N TRP A 56 -15.39 6.18 0.11
CA TRP A 56 -14.91 5.95 1.49
C TRP A 56 -15.07 7.23 2.33
N PRO A 57 -15.32 7.09 3.65
CA PRO A 57 -15.36 8.21 4.58
C PRO A 57 -13.96 8.79 4.81
N LEU A 58 -13.91 10.09 5.15
CA LEU A 58 -12.63 10.80 5.32
C LEU A 58 -11.87 10.39 6.60
N ASP A 59 -12.60 9.96 7.59
CA ASP A 59 -12.10 9.50 8.88
C ASP A 59 -11.80 8.01 8.92
N MET A 60 -11.90 7.33 7.76
CA MET A 60 -11.54 5.92 7.66
C MET A 60 -10.06 5.71 8.02
N PRO A 61 -9.77 4.86 9.01
CA PRO A 61 -8.39 4.57 9.39
C PRO A 61 -7.72 3.74 8.30
N VAL A 62 -6.63 4.27 7.75
CA VAL A 62 -5.75 3.55 6.83
C VAL A 62 -4.35 3.52 7.43
N LEU A 63 -3.87 2.33 7.73
CA LEU A 63 -2.52 2.16 8.24
C LEU A 63 -1.49 2.34 7.11
N ASP A 64 -0.29 2.76 7.48
CA ASP A 64 0.85 2.61 6.58
C ASP A 64 0.97 1.12 6.18
N PRO A 65 1.15 0.80 4.88
CA PRO A 65 1.12 -0.58 4.41
C PRO A 65 2.21 -1.46 5.05
N TRP A 66 3.39 -0.90 5.34
CA TRP A 66 4.46 -1.66 6.00
C TRP A 66 4.10 -2.05 7.43
N VAL A 67 3.45 -1.14 8.17
CA VAL A 67 2.96 -1.40 9.53
C VAL A 67 1.87 -2.47 9.51
N ALA A 68 0.87 -2.32 8.63
CA ALA A 68 -0.24 -3.27 8.51
C ALA A 68 0.26 -4.68 8.12
N MET A 69 1.13 -4.76 7.12
CA MET A 69 1.69 -6.05 6.67
C MET A 69 2.55 -6.72 7.73
N THR A 70 3.38 -5.95 8.45
CA THR A 70 4.18 -6.49 9.56
C THR A 70 3.31 -7.07 10.66
N ALA A 71 2.26 -6.35 11.07
CA ALA A 71 1.32 -6.79 12.10
C ALA A 71 0.61 -8.11 11.72
N MET A 72 0.28 -8.28 10.45
CA MET A 72 -0.32 -9.52 9.94
C MET A 72 0.72 -10.63 9.74
N ALA A 73 1.93 -10.29 9.34
CA ALA A 73 2.98 -11.27 9.08
C ALA A 73 3.39 -12.06 10.33
N VAL A 74 3.45 -11.41 11.49
CA VAL A 74 3.84 -12.06 12.75
C VAL A 74 2.82 -13.08 13.27
N VAL A 75 1.58 -13.05 12.77
CA VAL A 75 0.50 -13.97 13.19
C VAL A 75 0.14 -14.99 12.10
N THR A 76 0.87 -15.03 10.98
CA THR A 76 0.62 -15.91 9.83
C THR A 76 1.89 -16.67 9.43
N LYS A 77 1.77 -17.70 8.58
CA LYS A 77 2.91 -18.55 8.17
C LYS A 77 3.12 -18.68 6.67
N ARG A 78 2.08 -18.52 5.85
CA ARG A 78 2.11 -18.81 4.40
C ARG A 78 1.66 -17.67 3.51
N ILE A 79 0.61 -16.95 3.93
CA ILE A 79 -0.03 -15.92 3.13
C ILE A 79 0.95 -14.78 2.83
N ARG A 80 0.92 -14.27 1.62
CA ARG A 80 1.78 -13.18 1.13
C ARG A 80 1.10 -11.84 1.30
N PHE A 81 1.88 -10.76 1.36
CA PHE A 81 1.41 -9.40 1.55
C PHE A 81 1.90 -8.51 0.40
N ILE A 82 1.01 -7.66 -0.11
CA ILE A 82 1.29 -6.81 -1.26
C ILE A 82 0.65 -5.44 -1.04
N PRO A 83 1.39 -4.32 -1.04
CA PRO A 83 0.74 -3.02 -1.10
C PRO A 83 0.04 -2.86 -2.45
N SER A 84 -1.21 -2.49 -2.46
CA SER A 84 -2.01 -2.34 -3.68
C SER A 84 -2.72 -0.98 -3.71
N VAL A 85 -2.00 0.03 -4.14
CA VAL A 85 -0.62 0.03 -4.59
C VAL A 85 0.19 1.02 -3.77
N LEU A 86 1.47 0.72 -3.53
CA LEU A 86 2.38 1.68 -2.91
C LEU A 86 2.58 2.89 -3.83
N ARG A 87 2.37 4.09 -3.30
CA ARG A 87 2.58 5.35 -4.03
C ARG A 87 4.06 5.73 -4.03
N LEU A 88 4.89 4.92 -4.68
CA LEU A 88 6.35 5.00 -4.59
C LEU A 88 6.90 6.34 -5.09
N ALA A 89 6.24 6.98 -6.05
CA ALA A 89 6.67 8.27 -6.61
C ALA A 89 6.71 9.43 -5.60
N ILE A 90 5.97 9.33 -4.48
CA ILE A 90 5.94 10.35 -3.43
C ILE A 90 6.78 9.97 -2.21
N ARG A 91 7.48 8.85 -2.25
CA ARG A 91 8.26 8.31 -1.14
C ARG A 91 9.77 8.41 -1.43
N GLN A 92 10.57 8.30 -0.37
CA GLN A 92 12.03 8.29 -0.47
C GLN A 92 12.52 6.85 -0.72
N PRO A 93 13.15 6.53 -1.88
CA PRO A 93 13.43 5.15 -2.28
C PRO A 93 14.27 4.34 -1.31
N LEU A 94 15.29 4.95 -0.68
CA LEU A 94 16.17 4.23 0.25
C LEU A 94 15.44 3.86 1.56
N LEU A 95 14.54 4.73 2.03
CA LEU A 95 13.72 4.43 3.21
C LEU A 95 12.67 3.36 2.89
N GLU A 96 12.10 3.40 1.69
CA GLU A 96 11.17 2.37 1.24
C GLU A 96 11.85 1.02 1.06
N ALA A 97 13.07 0.98 0.52
CA ALA A 97 13.87 -0.24 0.45
C ALA A 97 14.12 -0.82 1.85
N LYS A 98 14.49 0.05 2.81
CA LYS A 98 14.68 -0.39 4.21
C LYS A 98 13.41 -0.97 4.82
N SER A 99 12.26 -0.33 4.59
CA SER A 99 10.97 -0.83 5.08
C SER A 99 10.60 -2.16 4.44
N LEU A 100 10.74 -2.28 3.12
CA LEU A 100 10.48 -3.51 2.37
C LEU A 100 11.36 -4.67 2.87
N CYS A 101 12.68 -4.46 3.00
CA CYS A 101 13.60 -5.47 3.52
C CYS A 101 13.25 -5.86 4.98
N SER A 102 12.82 -4.90 5.80
CA SER A 102 12.40 -5.21 7.17
C SER A 102 11.16 -6.09 7.21
N VAL A 103 10.16 -5.81 6.36
CA VAL A 103 8.96 -6.66 6.24
C VAL A 103 9.31 -8.01 5.64
N ALA A 104 10.21 -8.08 4.66
CA ALA A 104 10.68 -9.34 4.08
C ALA A 104 11.29 -10.24 5.15
N GLU A 105 12.20 -9.69 5.97
CA GLU A 105 12.81 -10.42 7.08
C GLU A 105 11.78 -10.93 8.09
N VAL A 106 10.90 -10.04 8.60
CA VAL A 106 9.88 -10.41 9.60
C VAL A 106 8.87 -11.42 9.05
N SER A 107 8.56 -11.32 7.75
CA SER A 107 7.57 -12.21 7.10
C SER A 107 8.17 -13.50 6.56
N ASN A 108 9.48 -13.69 6.60
CA ASN A 108 10.19 -14.76 5.91
C ASN A 108 9.90 -14.75 4.40
N ASP A 109 10.23 -13.63 3.73
CA ASP A 109 10.08 -13.37 2.29
C ASP A 109 8.65 -13.49 1.73
N ARG A 110 7.63 -13.25 2.56
CA ARG A 110 6.22 -13.26 2.15
C ARG A 110 5.68 -11.90 1.71
N VAL A 111 6.53 -10.97 1.33
CA VAL A 111 6.16 -9.67 0.81
C VAL A 111 6.45 -9.55 -0.68
N ALA A 112 5.65 -8.78 -1.38
CA ALA A 112 5.92 -8.36 -2.76
C ALA A 112 5.59 -6.87 -2.90
N LEU A 113 6.29 -6.19 -3.79
CA LEU A 113 6.11 -4.75 -4.01
C LEU A 113 5.12 -4.50 -5.16
N GLY A 114 3.91 -4.09 -4.84
CA GLY A 114 2.94 -3.56 -5.78
C GLY A 114 3.00 -2.04 -5.81
N VAL A 115 3.29 -1.45 -6.96
CA VAL A 115 3.47 0.01 -7.11
C VAL A 115 2.48 0.61 -8.08
N GLY A 116 2.10 1.86 -7.84
CA GLY A 116 1.25 2.63 -8.72
C GLY A 116 1.54 4.12 -8.65
N LEU A 117 1.20 4.81 -9.75
CA LEU A 117 1.25 6.26 -9.80
C LEU A 117 0.07 6.83 -9.03
N ALA A 118 0.34 7.64 -8.04
CA ALA A 118 -0.68 8.39 -7.32
C ALA A 118 -1.49 9.28 -8.28
N TRP A 119 -2.78 9.41 -8.02
CA TRP A 119 -3.70 10.18 -8.86
C TRP A 119 -3.97 11.59 -8.33
N MET A 120 -3.79 11.81 -7.04
CA MET A 120 -4.23 13.00 -6.32
C MET A 120 -3.14 14.06 -6.29
N PRO A 121 -3.35 15.26 -6.90
CA PRO A 121 -2.34 16.32 -6.95
C PRO A 121 -1.91 16.82 -5.56
N GLU A 122 -2.80 16.79 -4.58
CA GLU A 122 -2.54 17.24 -3.22
C GLU A 122 -1.43 16.43 -2.55
N GLU A 123 -1.31 15.13 -2.83
CA GLU A 123 -0.24 14.29 -2.31
C GLU A 123 1.14 14.80 -2.75
N PHE A 124 1.26 15.18 -4.00
CA PHE A 124 2.50 15.74 -4.54
C PHE A 124 2.79 17.13 -4.01
N LYS A 125 1.78 18.01 -4.03
CA LYS A 125 1.89 19.40 -3.60
C LYS A 125 2.33 19.51 -2.14
N TRP A 126 1.71 18.76 -1.24
CA TRP A 126 1.98 18.83 0.19
C TRP A 126 3.31 18.17 0.58
N LEU A 127 3.80 17.24 -0.24
CA LEU A 127 5.11 16.63 -0.10
C LEU A 127 6.21 17.36 -0.90
N ASN A 128 5.87 18.52 -1.51
CA ASN A 128 6.78 19.35 -2.31
C ASN A 128 7.42 18.57 -3.47
N ILE A 129 6.63 17.80 -4.19
CA ILE A 129 7.05 17.00 -5.34
C ILE A 129 6.29 17.50 -6.59
N ASP A 130 6.99 17.65 -7.69
CA ASP A 130 6.33 17.92 -8.98
C ASP A 130 5.65 16.65 -9.51
N MET A 131 4.31 16.67 -9.54
CA MET A 131 3.49 15.56 -10.02
C MET A 131 3.83 15.13 -11.46
N LYS A 132 4.33 16.06 -12.30
CA LYS A 132 4.72 15.75 -13.68
C LYS A 132 5.89 14.76 -13.74
N THR A 133 6.69 14.69 -12.69
CA THR A 133 7.87 13.83 -12.60
C THR A 133 7.55 12.42 -12.08
N ARG A 134 6.28 12.14 -11.68
CA ARG A 134 5.92 10.92 -10.94
C ARG A 134 6.32 9.61 -11.64
N GLY A 135 6.18 9.53 -12.97
CA GLY A 135 6.57 8.35 -13.73
C GLY A 135 8.07 8.10 -13.64
N LYS A 136 8.87 9.12 -13.97
CA LYS A 136 10.34 9.03 -13.89
C LYS A 136 10.82 8.72 -12.47
N ARG A 137 10.25 9.37 -11.46
CA ARG A 137 10.58 9.12 -10.06
C ARG A 137 10.27 7.69 -9.64
N GLN A 138 9.13 7.12 -10.08
CA GLN A 138 8.79 5.74 -9.79
C GLN A 138 9.77 4.76 -10.45
N ASP A 139 10.13 4.98 -11.72
CA ASP A 139 11.07 4.13 -12.44
C ASP A 139 12.46 4.14 -11.78
N GLU A 140 12.96 5.33 -11.42
CA GLU A 140 14.23 5.48 -10.70
C GLU A 140 14.19 4.81 -9.31
N ALA A 141 13.08 4.97 -8.59
CA ALA A 141 12.89 4.37 -7.27
C ALA A 141 12.86 2.83 -7.34
N ILE A 142 12.19 2.25 -8.33
CA ILE A 142 12.18 0.80 -8.56
C ILE A 142 13.60 0.30 -8.84
N GLN A 143 14.36 1.03 -9.69
CA GLN A 143 15.75 0.67 -9.98
C GLN A 143 16.62 0.74 -8.72
N ALA A 144 16.52 1.81 -7.93
CA ALA A 144 17.26 1.97 -6.68
C ALA A 144 16.96 0.83 -5.68
N ILE A 145 15.68 0.48 -5.50
CA ILE A 145 15.26 -0.61 -4.59
C ILE A 145 15.81 -1.97 -5.03
N ARG A 146 15.93 -2.21 -6.34
CA ARG A 146 16.47 -3.46 -6.87
C ARG A 146 17.99 -3.63 -6.69
N LEU A 147 18.70 -2.54 -6.42
CA LEU A 147 20.15 -2.54 -6.20
C LEU A 147 20.53 -2.78 -4.73
N LEU A 148 19.57 -2.72 -3.84
CA LEU A 148 19.73 -2.87 -2.39
C LEU A 148 19.25 -4.26 -1.92
#